data_6b81789fad56312e44def7d355483846
#
_entry.id   6b81789fad56312e44def7d355483846
#
_cell.length_a   1.000
_cell.length_b   1.000
_cell.length_c   1.000
_cell.angle_alpha   90.00
_cell.angle_beta   90.00
_cell.angle_gamma   90.00
#
_symmetry.space_group_name_H-M   'P 1'
#
loop_
_entity.id
_entity.type
_entity.pdbx_description
1 polymer ?
#
loop_
_entity_poly.entity_id
_entity_poly.type
_entity_poly.pdbx_seq_one_letter_code
_entity_poly.pdbx_strand_id
1 'polypeptide(L)'
;MNNSGKISASMMCANPFYMRETFDALVAANIEYLHLDVMDGKFVPNLGLGLDYIRELRKKTDISFDYHCMVSNPDELLRIIDVRPDDIISIHYESTPQIMRTIENAHKLGCKVFVAINPGSPISFLEEIIHFVDGVNLLMVNPGFAGQPMVPFAMQKAKKLKEYLENQGLQDKEIEVDGNITFDNARKLREIGVSLFVAGTSSIFGHQGIKPDSIELLRAAII
;
A
#
# COMPACT_ATOMS: atom_id res chain seq x y z
N MET A 1 16.51 -13.86 10.60
CA MET A 1 15.36 -12.92 10.65
C MET A 1 14.22 -13.56 9.89
N ASN A 2 13.02 -13.56 10.46
CA ASN A 2 11.85 -14.18 9.81
C ASN A 2 11.53 -13.36 8.57
N ASN A 3 11.82 -13.89 7.40
CA ASN A 3 11.71 -13.17 6.12
C ASN A 3 10.31 -13.35 5.50
N SER A 4 9.25 -13.44 6.34
CA SER A 4 7.86 -13.52 5.89
C SER A 4 7.38 -12.16 5.34
N GLY A 5 6.50 -12.20 4.35
CA GLY A 5 5.82 -11.00 3.86
C GLY A 5 4.96 -10.35 4.95
N LYS A 6 4.70 -9.06 4.81
CA LYS A 6 3.83 -8.26 5.69
C LYS A 6 2.48 -8.03 5.02
N ILE A 7 1.42 -7.87 5.82
CA ILE A 7 0.06 -7.58 5.33
C ILE A 7 -0.30 -6.14 5.68
N SER A 8 -0.76 -5.39 4.68
CA SER A 8 -1.39 -4.08 4.83
C SER A 8 -2.89 -4.22 4.49
N ALA A 9 -3.78 -4.09 5.49
CA ALA A 9 -5.20 -4.34 5.31
C ALA A 9 -5.92 -3.09 4.77
N SER A 10 -6.46 -3.15 3.54
CA SER A 10 -7.11 -1.99 2.90
C SER A 10 -8.44 -1.65 3.56
N MET A 11 -8.45 -0.59 4.36
CA MET A 11 -9.63 -0.14 5.11
C MET A 11 -10.75 0.40 4.21
N MET A 12 -10.44 0.77 2.97
CA MET A 12 -11.45 1.09 1.94
C MET A 12 -12.33 -0.12 1.58
N CYS A 13 -11.80 -1.34 1.76
CA CYS A 13 -12.52 -2.59 1.50
C CYS A 13 -13.39 -3.05 2.67
N ALA A 14 -13.25 -2.43 3.85
CA ALA A 14 -14.03 -2.78 5.03
C ALA A 14 -15.48 -2.31 4.90
N ASN A 15 -16.42 -3.20 5.19
CA ASN A 15 -17.83 -2.81 5.23
C ASN A 15 -18.11 -1.94 6.48
N PRO A 16 -18.58 -0.69 6.34
CA PRO A 16 -18.76 0.23 7.46
C PRO A 16 -19.76 -0.28 8.52
N PHE A 17 -20.69 -1.15 8.15
CA PHE A 17 -21.65 -1.76 9.09
C PHE A 17 -21.04 -2.88 9.96
N TYR A 18 -19.86 -3.38 9.61
CA TYR A 18 -19.11 -4.42 10.34
C TYR A 18 -17.71 -3.94 10.73
N MET A 19 -17.54 -2.63 10.85
CA MET A 19 -16.23 -2.02 11.08
C MET A 19 -15.59 -2.46 12.39
N ARG A 20 -16.38 -2.59 13.46
CA ARG A 20 -15.87 -3.00 14.77
C ARG A 20 -15.33 -4.43 14.72
N GLU A 21 -16.13 -5.35 14.22
CA GLU A 21 -15.74 -6.77 14.10
C GLU A 21 -14.53 -6.95 13.18
N THR A 22 -14.51 -6.19 12.08
CA THR A 22 -13.37 -6.15 11.15
C THR A 22 -12.11 -5.69 11.87
N PHE A 23 -12.19 -4.61 12.61
CA PHE A 23 -11.07 -4.02 13.33
C PHE A 23 -10.55 -4.96 14.43
N ASP A 24 -11.45 -5.51 15.26
CA ASP A 24 -11.10 -6.45 16.31
C ASP A 24 -10.39 -7.71 15.74
N ALA A 25 -10.83 -8.20 14.56
CA ALA A 25 -10.19 -9.33 13.86
C ALA A 25 -8.79 -8.98 13.35
N LEU A 26 -8.58 -7.78 12.79
CA LEU A 26 -7.27 -7.32 12.32
C LEU A 26 -6.27 -7.16 13.48
N VAL A 27 -6.73 -6.61 14.61
CA VAL A 27 -5.92 -6.50 15.84
C VAL A 27 -5.55 -7.88 16.37
N ALA A 28 -6.52 -8.80 16.48
CA ALA A 28 -6.28 -10.16 16.99
C ALA A 28 -5.30 -10.95 16.09
N ALA A 29 -5.29 -10.67 14.78
CA ALA A 29 -4.40 -11.30 13.81
C ALA A 29 -3.00 -10.66 13.74
N ASN A 30 -2.73 -9.63 14.54
CA ASN A 30 -1.49 -8.86 14.53
C ASN A 30 -1.10 -8.40 13.11
N ILE A 31 -2.03 -7.74 12.42
CA ILE A 31 -1.76 -7.15 11.10
C ILE A 31 -0.70 -6.05 11.23
N GLU A 32 0.25 -6.00 10.30
CA GLU A 32 1.37 -5.08 10.35
C GLU A 32 0.95 -3.65 10.04
N TYR A 33 0.05 -3.47 9.04
CA TYR A 33 -0.40 -2.14 8.60
C TYR A 33 -1.90 -2.08 8.31
N LEU A 34 -2.49 -0.92 8.54
CA LEU A 34 -3.79 -0.54 7.98
C LEU A 34 -3.54 0.35 6.75
N HIS A 35 -3.91 -0.13 5.57
CA HIS A 35 -3.78 0.61 4.32
C HIS A 35 -4.93 1.60 4.17
N LEU A 36 -4.58 2.86 3.98
CA LEU A 36 -5.50 4.00 3.99
C LEU A 36 -5.48 4.71 2.64
N ASP A 37 -6.42 4.37 1.80
CA ASP A 37 -6.61 4.97 0.47
C ASP A 37 -7.17 6.39 0.59
N VAL A 38 -6.31 7.41 0.47
CA VAL A 38 -6.69 8.82 0.50
C VAL A 38 -6.81 9.33 -0.93
N MET A 39 -8.02 9.73 -1.32
CA MET A 39 -8.34 10.16 -2.69
C MET A 39 -9.06 11.51 -2.69
N ASP A 40 -8.73 12.37 -3.66
CA ASP A 40 -9.26 13.74 -3.78
C ASP A 40 -10.31 13.92 -4.88
N GLY A 41 -10.65 12.86 -5.62
CA GLY A 41 -11.56 12.93 -6.77
C GLY A 41 -10.97 13.61 -8.01
N LYS A 42 -9.67 13.96 -7.99
CA LYS A 42 -8.96 14.61 -9.10
C LYS A 42 -7.88 13.71 -9.67
N PHE A 43 -7.00 13.17 -8.82
CA PHE A 43 -5.97 12.23 -9.24
C PHE A 43 -6.60 10.91 -9.72
N VAL A 44 -7.61 10.43 -9.00
CA VAL A 44 -8.46 9.30 -9.39
C VAL A 44 -9.94 9.73 -9.34
N PRO A 45 -10.85 9.16 -10.17
CA PRO A 45 -12.26 9.56 -10.22
C PRO A 45 -13.09 8.92 -9.08
N ASN A 46 -12.57 8.98 -7.85
CA ASN A 46 -13.20 8.47 -6.64
C ASN A 46 -12.78 9.30 -5.43
N LEU A 47 -13.55 9.23 -4.36
CA LEU A 47 -13.22 9.80 -3.04
C LEU A 47 -12.85 8.67 -2.10
N GLY A 48 -11.72 8.83 -1.43
CA GLY A 48 -11.20 7.82 -0.49
C GLY A 48 -11.67 8.03 0.95
N LEU A 49 -10.89 7.47 1.88
CA LEU A 49 -11.17 7.61 3.31
C LEU A 49 -11.00 9.06 3.77
N GLY A 50 -11.99 9.57 4.49
CA GLY A 50 -11.93 10.90 5.06
C GLY A 50 -10.95 10.99 6.23
N LEU A 51 -10.28 12.15 6.39
CA LEU A 51 -9.25 12.34 7.42
C LEU A 51 -9.80 12.18 8.85
N ASP A 52 -11.05 12.57 9.12
CA ASP A 52 -11.64 12.40 10.45
C ASP A 52 -11.84 10.91 10.78
N TYR A 53 -12.21 10.08 9.79
CA TYR A 53 -12.27 8.64 9.96
C TYR A 53 -10.87 8.07 10.29
N ILE A 54 -9.84 8.49 9.58
CA ILE A 54 -8.45 8.07 9.82
C ILE A 54 -7.99 8.48 11.23
N ARG A 55 -8.31 9.71 11.68
CA ARG A 55 -8.00 10.19 13.02
C ARG A 55 -8.71 9.38 14.10
N GLU A 56 -9.96 8.97 13.88
CA GLU A 56 -10.67 8.10 14.83
C GLU A 56 -10.07 6.68 14.87
N LEU A 57 -9.65 6.11 13.74
CA LEU A 57 -8.91 4.85 13.73
C LEU A 57 -7.61 4.96 14.54
N ARG A 58 -6.84 6.04 14.35
CA ARG A 58 -5.58 6.29 15.08
C ARG A 58 -5.73 6.27 16.61
N LYS A 59 -6.88 6.69 17.12
CA LYS A 59 -7.18 6.66 18.55
C LYS A 59 -7.50 5.26 19.08
N LYS A 60 -7.77 4.30 18.22
CA LYS A 60 -8.25 2.95 18.58
C LYS A 60 -7.19 1.88 18.44
N THR A 61 -6.03 2.18 17.84
CA THR A 61 -5.00 1.18 17.56
C THR A 61 -3.59 1.77 17.57
N ASP A 62 -2.63 0.90 17.87
CA ASP A 62 -1.21 1.13 17.66
C ASP A 62 -0.68 0.45 16.38
N ILE A 63 -1.54 -0.20 15.60
CA ILE A 63 -1.18 -0.72 14.27
C ILE A 63 -0.68 0.45 13.41
N SER A 64 0.45 0.27 12.75
CA SER A 64 1.02 1.28 11.86
C SER A 64 0.11 1.55 10.66
N PHE A 65 0.11 2.79 10.20
CA PHE A 65 -0.67 3.19 9.03
C PHE A 65 0.19 3.22 7.78
N ASP A 66 -0.40 2.81 6.69
CA ASP A 66 0.16 2.83 5.37
C ASP A 66 -0.73 3.73 4.50
N TYR A 67 -0.32 5.00 4.38
CA TYR A 67 -1.06 6.02 3.65
C TYR A 67 -0.79 5.92 2.16
N HIS A 68 -1.78 5.54 1.38
CA HIS A 68 -1.73 5.56 -0.07
C HIS A 68 -2.34 6.86 -0.60
N CYS A 69 -1.47 7.79 -1.01
CA CYS A 69 -1.85 9.17 -1.36
C CYS A 69 -2.20 9.30 -2.85
N MET A 70 -3.44 9.00 -3.20
CA MET A 70 -4.02 9.18 -4.55
C MET A 70 -4.62 10.59 -4.70
N VAL A 71 -3.78 11.62 -4.57
CA VAL A 71 -4.18 13.02 -4.58
C VAL A 71 -3.35 13.84 -5.54
N SER A 72 -3.93 14.86 -6.17
CA SER A 72 -3.28 15.72 -7.16
C SER A 72 -2.31 16.75 -6.56
N ASN A 73 -2.37 16.95 -5.23
CA ASN A 73 -1.45 17.80 -4.50
C ASN A 73 -1.04 17.13 -3.18
N PRO A 74 -0.08 16.21 -3.21
CA PRO A 74 0.34 15.48 -2.01
C PRO A 74 0.95 16.40 -0.93
N ASP A 75 1.60 17.50 -1.28
CA ASP A 75 2.17 18.44 -0.30
C ASP A 75 1.09 19.12 0.59
N GLU A 76 -0.12 19.32 0.09
CA GLU A 76 -1.23 19.79 0.92
C GLU A 76 -1.70 18.70 1.90
N LEU A 77 -1.79 17.47 1.45
CA LEU A 77 -2.16 16.33 2.30
C LEU A 77 -1.14 16.12 3.42
N LEU A 78 0.17 16.18 3.12
CA LEU A 78 1.24 15.99 4.10
C LEU A 78 1.20 16.99 5.27
N ARG A 79 0.57 18.16 5.11
CA ARG A 79 0.42 19.17 6.17
C ARG A 79 -0.66 18.86 7.19
N ILE A 80 -1.57 17.93 6.88
CA ILE A 80 -2.81 17.72 7.63
C ILE A 80 -3.02 16.28 8.11
N ILE A 81 -2.20 15.34 7.63
CA ILE A 81 -2.21 13.95 8.12
C ILE A 81 -1.44 13.83 9.44
N ASP A 82 -1.88 12.89 10.27
CA ASP A 82 -1.21 12.52 11.53
C ASP A 82 -0.39 11.25 11.31
N VAL A 83 0.93 11.37 11.38
CA VAL A 83 1.89 10.33 11.02
C VAL A 83 2.76 9.96 12.22
N ARG A 84 3.02 8.67 12.41
CA ARG A 84 3.95 8.11 13.41
C ARG A 84 5.21 7.55 12.73
N PRO A 85 6.33 7.36 13.45
CA PRO A 85 7.60 6.90 12.87
C PRO A 85 7.53 5.56 12.13
N ASP A 86 6.65 4.65 12.56
CA ASP A 86 6.50 3.32 11.93
C ASP A 86 5.50 3.28 10.76
N ASP A 87 4.86 4.42 10.46
CA ASP A 87 3.93 4.54 9.35
C ASP A 87 4.67 4.59 8.00
N ILE A 88 3.92 4.33 6.94
CA ILE A 88 4.35 4.48 5.55
C ILE A 88 3.52 5.57 4.88
N ILE A 89 4.16 6.38 4.05
CA ILE A 89 3.49 7.30 3.12
C ILE A 89 3.89 6.92 1.69
N SER A 90 2.94 6.44 0.92
CA SER A 90 3.09 6.12 -0.51
C SER A 90 2.60 7.27 -1.37
N ILE A 91 3.51 7.96 -2.09
CA ILE A 91 3.22 9.11 -2.96
C ILE A 91 3.34 8.67 -4.41
N HIS A 92 2.30 8.89 -5.20
CA HIS A 92 2.36 8.60 -6.63
C HIS A 92 3.38 9.50 -7.36
N TYR A 93 4.26 8.87 -8.14
CA TYR A 93 5.18 9.60 -9.02
C TYR A 93 4.42 10.58 -9.94
N GLU A 94 3.25 10.16 -10.42
CA GLU A 94 2.42 10.91 -11.36
C GLU A 94 1.63 12.06 -10.71
N SER A 95 1.60 12.15 -9.39
CA SER A 95 0.77 13.12 -8.66
C SER A 95 1.35 14.53 -8.60
N THR A 96 2.65 14.67 -8.86
CA THR A 96 3.34 15.97 -8.76
C THR A 96 4.52 16.08 -9.73
N PRO A 97 4.72 17.24 -10.38
CA PRO A 97 5.92 17.48 -11.18
C PRO A 97 7.19 17.73 -10.32
N GLN A 98 7.04 17.86 -9.00
CA GLN A 98 8.12 18.15 -8.06
C GLN A 98 8.33 16.99 -7.07
N ILE A 99 8.34 15.76 -7.58
CA ILE A 99 8.36 14.54 -6.75
C ILE A 99 9.49 14.54 -5.71
N MET A 100 10.70 14.98 -6.06
CA MET A 100 11.82 15.05 -5.12
C MET A 100 11.51 15.94 -3.92
N ARG A 101 10.95 17.12 -4.14
CA ARG A 101 10.56 18.03 -3.04
C ARG A 101 9.48 17.41 -2.16
N THR A 102 8.53 16.73 -2.76
CA THR A 102 7.44 16.05 -2.02
C THR A 102 7.98 14.89 -1.17
N ILE A 103 8.93 14.10 -1.69
CA ILE A 103 9.64 13.06 -0.93
C ILE A 103 10.38 13.68 0.27
N GLU A 104 11.13 14.77 0.05
CA GLU A 104 11.82 15.48 1.15
C GLU A 104 10.85 15.99 2.22
N ASN A 105 9.68 16.50 1.81
CA ASN A 105 8.66 16.98 2.74
C ASN A 105 8.01 15.83 3.51
N ALA A 106 7.78 14.68 2.88
CA ALA A 106 7.29 13.48 3.56
C ALA A 106 8.29 12.94 4.59
N HIS A 107 9.57 12.89 4.27
CA HIS A 107 10.61 12.48 5.22
C HIS A 107 10.71 13.35 6.47
N LYS A 108 10.36 14.65 6.38
CA LYS A 108 10.32 15.54 7.54
C LYS A 108 9.26 15.14 8.58
N LEU A 109 8.29 14.30 8.19
CA LEU A 109 7.30 13.74 9.12
C LEU A 109 7.86 12.58 9.96
N GLY A 110 9.06 12.07 9.60
CA GLY A 110 9.79 11.06 10.39
C GLY A 110 9.29 9.62 10.20
N CYS A 111 8.57 9.32 9.12
CA CYS A 111 8.08 8.00 8.76
C CYS A 111 8.78 7.44 7.52
N LYS A 112 8.43 6.21 7.11
CA LYS A 112 8.88 5.65 5.83
C LYS A 112 8.16 6.32 4.67
N VAL A 113 8.90 6.58 3.60
CA VAL A 113 8.39 7.17 2.35
C VAL A 113 8.54 6.18 1.21
N PHE A 114 7.42 5.78 0.62
CA PHE A 114 7.39 4.97 -0.60
C PHE A 114 6.98 5.82 -1.79
N VAL A 115 7.47 5.48 -2.96
CA VAL A 115 6.95 5.99 -4.22
C VAL A 115 5.98 4.98 -4.82
N ALA A 116 4.76 5.42 -5.12
CA ALA A 116 3.78 4.62 -5.84
C ALA A 116 3.89 4.89 -7.34
N ILE A 117 3.77 3.84 -8.16
CA ILE A 117 3.74 3.95 -9.63
C ILE A 117 2.55 3.20 -10.22
N ASN A 118 1.84 3.87 -11.13
CA ASN A 118 0.72 3.29 -11.85
C ASN A 118 1.13 2.12 -12.74
N PRO A 119 0.22 1.21 -13.10
CA PRO A 119 0.55 0.10 -14.01
C PRO A 119 1.18 0.55 -15.32
N GLY A 120 0.70 1.64 -15.90
CA GLY A 120 1.18 2.20 -17.17
C GLY A 120 2.51 2.95 -17.11
N SER A 121 2.97 3.34 -15.92
CA SER A 121 4.23 4.10 -15.75
C SER A 121 5.45 3.18 -15.83
N PRO A 122 6.49 3.53 -16.56
CA PRO A 122 7.69 2.70 -16.67
C PRO A 122 8.52 2.72 -15.39
N ILE A 123 9.25 1.63 -15.12
CA ILE A 123 10.17 1.52 -13.97
C ILE A 123 11.29 2.58 -14.04
N SER A 124 11.68 3.01 -15.23
CA SER A 124 12.68 4.06 -15.42
C SER A 124 12.33 5.40 -14.76
N PHE A 125 11.06 5.64 -14.42
CA PHE A 125 10.68 6.81 -13.61
C PHE A 125 11.29 6.79 -12.19
N LEU A 126 11.76 5.64 -11.74
CA LEU A 126 12.40 5.50 -10.43
C LEU A 126 13.89 5.84 -10.43
N GLU A 127 14.55 5.92 -11.60
CA GLU A 127 16.00 6.02 -11.73
C GLU A 127 16.61 7.14 -10.88
N GLU A 128 15.99 8.32 -10.89
CA GLU A 128 16.50 9.50 -10.17
C GLU A 128 16.06 9.57 -8.71
N ILE A 129 15.03 8.81 -8.32
CA ILE A 129 14.40 8.97 -7.00
C ILE A 129 14.53 7.75 -6.08
N ILE A 130 14.89 6.60 -6.62
CA ILE A 130 14.88 5.33 -5.87
C ILE A 130 15.82 5.35 -4.64
N HIS A 131 16.90 6.09 -4.69
CA HIS A 131 17.83 6.22 -3.57
C HIS A 131 17.28 7.06 -2.41
N PHE A 132 16.24 7.85 -2.66
CA PHE A 132 15.63 8.79 -1.70
C PHE A 132 14.32 8.27 -1.08
N VAL A 133 13.90 7.05 -1.38
CA VAL A 133 12.69 6.44 -0.81
C VAL A 133 13.03 5.14 -0.10
N ASP A 134 12.17 4.69 0.82
CA ASP A 134 12.37 3.46 1.59
C ASP A 134 11.83 2.23 0.85
N GLY A 135 10.89 2.43 -0.08
CA GLY A 135 10.30 1.36 -0.87
C GLY A 135 9.51 1.86 -2.08
N VAL A 136 8.92 0.92 -2.79
CA VAL A 136 8.08 1.17 -3.96
C VAL A 136 6.73 0.49 -3.78
N ASN A 137 5.63 1.25 -3.90
CA ASN A 137 4.29 0.71 -4.00
C ASN A 137 3.94 0.52 -5.49
N LEU A 138 3.91 -0.73 -5.93
CA LEU A 138 3.61 -1.09 -7.31
C LEU A 138 2.12 -1.39 -7.48
N LEU A 139 1.41 -0.54 -8.21
CA LEU A 139 0.00 -0.76 -8.50
C LEU A 139 -0.16 -1.90 -9.51
N MET A 140 -0.96 -2.92 -9.13
CA MET A 140 -1.27 -4.09 -9.94
C MET A 140 -2.59 -3.91 -10.72
N VAL A 141 -3.35 -2.86 -10.38
CA VAL A 141 -4.60 -2.42 -11.04
C VAL A 141 -4.53 -0.92 -11.28
N ASN A 142 -5.43 -0.36 -12.09
CA ASN A 142 -5.56 1.09 -12.15
C ASN A 142 -6.06 1.63 -10.80
N PRO A 143 -5.42 2.67 -10.22
CA PRO A 143 -5.81 3.18 -8.90
C PRO A 143 -7.22 3.77 -8.89
N GLY A 144 -7.83 3.81 -7.69
CA GLY A 144 -9.09 4.49 -7.43
C GLY A 144 -10.29 3.60 -7.11
N PHE A 145 -10.28 2.31 -7.44
CA PHE A 145 -11.40 1.40 -7.19
C PHE A 145 -10.93 0.02 -6.74
N ALA A 146 -11.55 -0.52 -5.70
CA ALA A 146 -11.34 -1.89 -5.25
C ALA A 146 -12.00 -2.93 -6.19
N GLY A 147 -11.56 -4.18 -6.12
CA GLY A 147 -12.20 -5.31 -6.81
C GLY A 147 -11.91 -5.42 -8.31
N GLN A 148 -11.00 -4.62 -8.85
CA GLN A 148 -10.59 -4.71 -10.24
C GLN A 148 -9.73 -5.96 -10.52
N PRO A 149 -9.76 -6.53 -11.74
CA PRO A 149 -8.81 -7.55 -12.13
C PRO A 149 -7.40 -6.94 -12.29
N MET A 150 -6.38 -7.75 -11.96
CA MET A 150 -4.99 -7.38 -12.19
C MET A 150 -4.73 -7.11 -13.68
N VAL A 151 -3.98 -6.04 -13.99
CA VAL A 151 -3.61 -5.78 -15.37
C VAL A 151 -2.67 -6.87 -15.89
N PRO A 152 -2.78 -7.31 -17.17
CA PRO A 152 -2.10 -8.51 -17.67
C PRO A 152 -0.58 -8.53 -17.53
N PHE A 153 0.08 -7.35 -17.54
CA PHE A 153 1.55 -7.25 -17.46
C PHE A 153 2.06 -6.97 -16.01
N ALA A 154 1.18 -6.86 -15.01
CA ALA A 154 1.57 -6.43 -13.65
C ALA A 154 2.57 -7.40 -12.99
N MET A 155 2.37 -8.72 -13.10
CA MET A 155 3.31 -9.72 -12.60
C MET A 155 4.70 -9.58 -13.23
N GLN A 156 4.76 -9.37 -14.55
CA GLN A 156 6.03 -9.14 -15.24
C GLN A 156 6.68 -7.85 -14.80
N LYS A 157 5.88 -6.80 -14.54
CA LYS A 157 6.38 -5.52 -14.03
C LYS A 157 6.96 -5.65 -12.61
N ALA A 158 6.33 -6.43 -11.73
CA ALA A 158 6.87 -6.72 -10.41
C ALA A 158 8.24 -7.42 -10.49
N LYS A 159 8.38 -8.41 -11.37
CA LYS A 159 9.67 -9.06 -11.62
C LYS A 159 10.73 -8.09 -12.14
N LYS A 160 10.39 -7.25 -13.13
CA LYS A 160 11.31 -6.21 -13.64
C LYS A 160 11.72 -5.21 -12.57
N LEU A 161 10.81 -4.83 -11.67
CA LEU A 161 11.14 -3.94 -10.55
C LEU A 161 12.14 -4.61 -9.61
N LYS A 162 11.94 -5.88 -9.25
CA LYS A 162 12.88 -6.61 -8.40
C LYS A 162 14.26 -6.73 -9.06
N GLU A 163 14.32 -7.11 -10.33
CA GLU A 163 15.56 -7.17 -11.11
C GLU A 163 16.26 -5.79 -11.18
N TYR A 164 15.49 -4.72 -11.35
CA TYR A 164 16.02 -3.34 -11.36
C TYR A 164 16.67 -2.99 -10.02
N LEU A 165 15.99 -3.24 -8.89
CA LEU A 165 16.54 -2.97 -7.56
C LEU A 165 17.80 -3.78 -7.28
N GLU A 166 17.84 -5.04 -7.65
CA GLU A 166 19.01 -5.91 -7.50
C GLU A 166 20.21 -5.40 -8.32
N ASN A 167 19.99 -4.98 -9.56
CA ASN A 167 21.02 -4.43 -10.44
C ASN A 167 21.59 -3.09 -9.91
N GLN A 168 20.82 -2.35 -9.12
CA GLN A 168 21.27 -1.12 -8.45
C GLN A 168 21.90 -1.36 -7.07
N GLY A 169 21.98 -2.61 -6.60
CA GLY A 169 22.45 -2.93 -5.25
C GLY A 169 21.47 -2.51 -4.14
N LEU A 170 20.17 -2.40 -4.46
CA LEU A 170 19.09 -1.93 -3.59
C LEU A 170 18.11 -3.06 -3.22
N GLN A 171 18.61 -4.30 -3.11
CA GLN A 171 17.80 -5.49 -2.83
C GLN A 171 17.04 -5.44 -1.51
N ASP A 172 17.46 -4.59 -0.58
CA ASP A 172 16.83 -4.39 0.74
C ASP A 172 15.65 -3.40 0.72
N LYS A 173 15.42 -2.69 -0.40
CA LYS A 173 14.25 -1.83 -0.57
C LYS A 173 12.97 -2.65 -0.56
N GLU A 174 12.00 -2.20 0.23
CA GLU A 174 10.70 -2.86 0.32
C GLU A 174 9.92 -2.70 -0.99
N ILE A 175 9.31 -3.77 -1.47
CA ILE A 175 8.33 -3.73 -2.57
C ILE A 175 6.96 -4.02 -1.98
N GLU A 176 6.08 -3.06 -2.07
CA GLU A 176 4.67 -3.19 -1.81
C GLU A 176 3.91 -3.43 -3.10
N VAL A 177 2.83 -4.20 -3.05
CA VAL A 177 1.92 -4.43 -4.17
C VAL A 177 0.48 -4.15 -3.76
N ASP A 178 -0.23 -3.40 -4.60
CA ASP A 178 -1.62 -3.04 -4.36
C ASP A 178 -2.51 -3.32 -5.58
N GLY A 179 -3.59 -4.06 -5.32
CA GLY A 179 -4.63 -4.43 -6.28
C GLY A 179 -4.64 -5.90 -6.68
N ASN A 180 -5.82 -6.53 -6.53
CA ASN A 180 -6.10 -7.93 -6.87
C ASN A 180 -5.15 -8.96 -6.22
N ILE A 181 -4.79 -8.74 -4.96
CA ILE A 181 -3.95 -9.66 -4.20
C ILE A 181 -4.78 -10.84 -3.72
N THR A 182 -4.98 -11.83 -4.60
CA THR A 182 -5.51 -13.15 -4.25
C THR A 182 -4.42 -13.98 -3.56
N PHE A 183 -4.78 -15.08 -2.89
CA PHE A 183 -3.80 -15.97 -2.25
C PHE A 183 -2.77 -16.54 -3.26
N ASP A 184 -3.22 -16.86 -4.47
CA ASP A 184 -2.35 -17.35 -5.54
C ASP A 184 -1.42 -16.25 -6.09
N ASN A 185 -1.94 -15.05 -6.31
CA ASN A 185 -1.15 -13.90 -6.72
C ASN A 185 -0.13 -13.53 -5.64
N ALA A 186 -0.52 -13.54 -4.37
CA ALA A 186 0.36 -13.25 -3.24
C ALA A 186 1.55 -14.21 -3.20
N ARG A 187 1.32 -15.52 -3.38
CA ARG A 187 2.39 -16.53 -3.44
C ARG A 187 3.37 -16.26 -4.57
N LYS A 188 2.87 -16.02 -5.79
CA LYS A 188 3.72 -15.72 -6.96
C LYS A 188 4.52 -14.43 -6.78
N LEU A 189 3.90 -13.40 -6.19
CA LEU A 189 4.57 -12.13 -5.91
C LEU A 189 5.62 -12.28 -4.80
N ARG A 190 5.35 -13.12 -3.81
CA ARG A 190 6.32 -13.47 -2.78
C ARG A 190 7.55 -14.16 -3.36
N GLU A 191 7.38 -15.10 -4.28
CA GLU A 191 8.48 -15.77 -5.01
C GLU A 191 9.33 -14.77 -5.82
N ILE A 192 8.75 -13.68 -6.30
CA ILE A 192 9.47 -12.58 -6.97
C ILE A 192 10.30 -11.75 -5.96
N GLY A 193 9.93 -11.75 -4.66
CA GLY A 193 10.60 -10.98 -3.62
C GLY A 193 9.82 -9.77 -3.11
N VAL A 194 8.51 -9.72 -3.36
CA VAL A 194 7.62 -8.73 -2.73
C VAL A 194 7.57 -8.93 -1.22
N SER A 195 7.57 -7.84 -0.46
CA SER A 195 7.65 -7.85 1.00
C SER A 195 6.39 -7.34 1.70
N LEU A 196 5.56 -6.52 1.05
CA LEU A 196 4.34 -5.95 1.61
C LEU A 196 3.15 -6.13 0.66
N PHE A 197 2.02 -6.62 1.17
CA PHE A 197 0.86 -7.03 0.40
C PHE A 197 -0.39 -6.29 0.86
N VAL A 198 -0.96 -5.45 -0.01
CA VAL A 198 -2.23 -4.78 0.29
C VAL A 198 -3.38 -5.77 0.13
N ALA A 199 -3.96 -6.15 1.25
CA ALA A 199 -5.02 -7.13 1.32
C ALA A 199 -6.41 -6.46 1.25
N GLY A 200 -7.13 -6.71 0.18
CA GLY A 200 -8.46 -6.16 -0.11
C GLY A 200 -9.54 -7.22 -0.23
N THR A 201 -10.57 -6.93 -1.01
CA THR A 201 -11.72 -7.82 -1.29
C THR A 201 -11.32 -9.10 -2.02
N SER A 202 -10.19 -9.10 -2.73
CA SER A 202 -9.66 -10.28 -3.43
C SER A 202 -9.13 -11.35 -2.47
N SER A 203 -8.79 -10.99 -1.24
CA SER A 203 -8.27 -11.90 -0.21
C SER A 203 -9.11 -11.87 1.06
N ILE A 204 -8.89 -10.91 1.96
CA ILE A 204 -9.37 -11.01 3.34
C ILE A 204 -10.77 -10.40 3.59
N PHE A 205 -11.18 -9.38 2.82
CA PHE A 205 -12.46 -8.71 3.07
C PHE A 205 -13.63 -9.37 2.37
N GLY A 206 -14.76 -9.50 3.08
CA GLY A 206 -16.03 -9.99 2.59
C GLY A 206 -17.20 -9.04 2.92
N HIS A 207 -18.42 -9.44 2.60
CA HIS A 207 -19.62 -8.63 2.85
C HIS A 207 -19.90 -8.37 4.34
N GLN A 208 -19.47 -9.28 5.23
CA GLN A 208 -19.71 -9.21 6.67
C GLN A 208 -18.40 -9.03 7.47
N GLY A 209 -17.44 -8.27 6.93
CA GLY A 209 -16.13 -8.06 7.55
C GLY A 209 -15.05 -9.00 7.01
N ILE A 210 -14.16 -9.48 7.87
CA ILE A 210 -13.07 -10.39 7.48
C ILE A 210 -13.66 -11.79 7.19
N LYS A 211 -13.25 -12.37 6.06
CA LYS A 211 -13.61 -13.76 5.71
C LYS A 211 -12.96 -14.73 6.69
N PRO A 212 -13.64 -15.80 7.13
CA PRO A 212 -13.03 -16.82 8.00
C PRO A 212 -11.71 -17.34 7.42
N ASP A 213 -10.73 -17.55 8.28
CA ASP A 213 -9.38 -18.12 7.99
C ASP A 213 -8.58 -17.39 6.90
N SER A 214 -9.09 -16.26 6.37
CA SER A 214 -8.49 -15.60 5.21
C SER A 214 -7.15 -14.91 5.50
N ILE A 215 -6.95 -14.43 6.71
CA ILE A 215 -5.69 -13.81 7.12
C ILE A 215 -4.61 -14.90 7.25
N GLU A 216 -4.93 -16.02 7.88
CA GLU A 216 -4.02 -17.18 8.02
C GLU A 216 -3.65 -17.76 6.65
N LEU A 217 -4.63 -17.87 5.73
CA LEU A 217 -4.39 -18.31 4.36
C LEU A 217 -3.47 -17.34 3.59
N LEU A 218 -3.66 -16.02 3.79
CA LEU A 218 -2.77 -15.04 3.18
C LEU A 218 -1.36 -15.11 3.77
N ARG A 219 -1.24 -15.20 5.10
CA ARG A 219 0.07 -15.39 5.76
C ARG A 219 0.79 -16.63 5.25
N ALA A 220 0.09 -17.75 5.12
CA ALA A 220 0.66 -18.98 4.55
C ALA A 220 1.12 -18.84 3.09
N ALA A 221 0.48 -17.93 2.33
CA ALA A 221 0.86 -17.67 0.94
C ALA A 221 2.12 -16.79 0.80
N ILE A 222 2.48 -16.02 1.84
CA ILE A 222 3.56 -15.03 1.81
C ILE A 222 4.73 -15.32 2.77
N ILE A 223 4.84 -16.56 3.22
CA ILE A 223 6.00 -17.05 4.02
C ILE A 223 7.29 -17.09 3.20
#